data_1d4d62ec540af0e3fa00c54065375098
#
_entry.id   1d4d62ec540af0e3fa00c54065375098
#
_cell.length_a   1.000
_cell.length_b   1.000
_cell.length_c   1.000
_cell.angle_alpha   90.00
_cell.angle_beta   90.00
_cell.angle_gamma   90.00
#
_symmetry.space_group_name_H-M   'P 1'
#
loop_
_entity.id
_entity.type
_entity.pdbx_description
1 polymer ?
#
loop_
_entity_poly.entity_id
_entity_poly.type
_entity_poly.pdbx_seq_one_letter_code
_entity_poly.pdbx_strand_id
1 'polypeptide(L)'
;QWQDGHPFPKTMKSDIKAGYNWVLIDNQKIVGTATLQLTPEQTYEEIKDGSWLKPNEPYAIIHRLAVLPSKNGQGFGKYIFSNLLTVGYLQGVRNFRYDTHYKNIPVQKIGQEIGFIKRGTIYIDDKIDNKHMGFELNLK
;
A
#
# COMPACT_ATOMS: atom_id res chain seq x y z
N GLN A 1 1.24 0.92 14.19
CA GLN A 1 1.71 0.48 12.91
C GLN A 1 2.84 1.27 12.34
N TRP A 2 2.80 2.58 12.51
CA TRP A 2 3.82 3.46 12.00
C TRP A 2 4.77 3.78 13.12
N GLN A 3 5.99 3.29 12.97
CA GLN A 3 7.03 3.36 14.00
C GLN A 3 8.19 4.22 13.51
N ASP A 4 9.05 4.66 14.43
CA ASP A 4 10.26 5.44 14.12
C ASP A 4 9.98 6.72 13.31
N GLY A 5 8.81 7.36 13.55
CA GLY A 5 8.45 8.60 12.88
C GLY A 5 7.99 8.44 11.43
N HIS A 6 7.76 7.21 10.98
CA HIS A 6 7.23 6.98 9.63
C HIS A 6 5.70 7.10 9.59
N PRO A 7 5.14 7.61 8.48
CA PRO A 7 5.88 8.23 7.38
C PRO A 7 6.36 9.62 7.78
N PHE A 8 7.55 9.96 7.32
CA PHE A 8 8.10 11.30 7.58
C PHE A 8 7.28 12.36 6.83
N PRO A 9 7.15 13.59 7.37
CA PRO A 9 6.48 14.68 6.65
C PRO A 9 7.04 14.93 5.27
N LYS A 10 8.35 14.76 5.08
CA LYS A 10 9.00 14.90 3.78
C LYS A 10 8.46 13.90 2.77
N THR A 11 8.25 12.64 3.18
CA THR A 11 7.68 11.60 2.32
C THR A 11 6.24 11.93 1.93
N MET A 12 5.45 12.40 2.89
CA MET A 12 4.07 12.79 2.61
C MET A 12 3.99 13.94 1.62
N LYS A 13 4.85 14.95 1.77
CA LYS A 13 4.91 16.08 0.84
C LYS A 13 5.31 15.63 -0.56
N SER A 14 6.25 14.68 -0.65
CA SER A 14 6.69 14.13 -1.93
C SER A 14 5.54 13.40 -2.62
N ASP A 15 4.77 12.60 -1.89
CA ASP A 15 3.60 11.90 -2.45
C ASP A 15 2.57 12.89 -2.98
N ILE A 16 2.28 13.94 -2.24
CA ILE A 16 1.31 14.97 -2.64
C ILE A 16 1.79 15.67 -3.91
N LYS A 17 3.06 16.06 -3.96
CA LYS A 17 3.65 16.74 -5.09
C LYS A 17 3.62 15.87 -6.34
N ALA A 18 3.82 14.57 -6.21
CA ALA A 18 3.77 13.63 -7.32
C ALA A 18 2.34 13.30 -7.76
N GLY A 19 1.32 13.73 -7.01
CA GLY A 19 -0.07 13.40 -7.31
C GLY A 19 -0.45 11.98 -6.89
N TYR A 20 0.30 11.35 -6.02
CA TYR A 20 0.08 9.97 -5.59
C TYR A 20 -0.78 9.85 -4.33
N ASN A 21 -1.00 10.95 -3.62
CA ASN A 21 -1.76 10.94 -2.38
C ASN A 21 -3.26 11.07 -2.66
N TRP A 22 -4.04 10.20 -2.03
CA TRP A 22 -5.49 10.19 -2.13
C TRP A 22 -6.09 10.28 -0.73
N VAL A 23 -7.25 10.92 -0.63
CA VAL A 23 -7.97 11.05 0.64
C VAL A 23 -9.38 10.52 0.48
N LEU A 24 -9.90 9.96 1.57
CA LEU A 24 -11.31 9.56 1.66
C LEU A 24 -12.06 10.61 2.46
N ILE A 25 -13.13 11.12 1.87
CA ILE A 25 -13.97 12.12 2.50
C ILE A 25 -15.32 11.48 2.86
N ASP A 26 -15.72 11.64 4.12
CA ASP A 26 -17.01 11.19 4.62
C ASP A 26 -17.63 12.34 5.41
N ASN A 27 -18.89 12.70 5.08
CA ASN A 27 -19.58 13.84 5.69
C ASN A 27 -18.73 15.12 5.68
N GLN A 28 -18.11 15.41 4.52
CA GLN A 28 -17.30 16.63 4.32
C GLN A 28 -16.02 16.68 5.16
N LYS A 29 -15.60 15.54 5.73
CA LYS A 29 -14.38 15.45 6.52
C LYS A 29 -13.45 14.40 5.92
N ILE A 30 -12.14 14.66 5.99
CA ILE A 30 -11.15 13.67 5.61
C ILE A 30 -11.09 12.61 6.72
N VAL A 31 -11.40 11.37 6.39
CA VAL A 31 -11.41 10.26 7.35
C VAL A 31 -10.33 9.23 7.08
N GLY A 32 -9.67 9.32 5.95
CA GLY A 32 -8.58 8.40 5.62
C GLY A 32 -7.74 8.91 4.49
N THR A 33 -6.57 8.30 4.32
CA THR A 33 -5.63 8.63 3.25
C THR A 33 -4.84 7.39 2.87
N ALA A 34 -4.35 7.37 1.64
CA ALA A 34 -3.38 6.39 1.17
C ALA A 34 -2.64 6.94 -0.03
N THR A 35 -1.53 6.31 -0.38
CA THR A 35 -0.72 6.66 -1.54
C THR A 35 -0.87 5.58 -2.59
N LEU A 36 -1.08 5.98 -3.84
CA LEU A 36 -0.98 5.10 -5.00
C LEU A 36 0.24 5.54 -5.80
N GLN A 37 1.36 4.84 -5.60
CA GLN A 37 2.64 5.16 -6.25
C GLN A 37 2.70 4.46 -7.60
N LEU A 38 2.92 5.23 -8.66
CA LEU A 38 2.97 4.70 -10.03
C LEU A 38 4.40 4.45 -10.53
N THR A 39 5.40 4.76 -9.71
CA THR A 39 6.81 4.53 -10.04
C THR A 39 7.34 3.31 -9.28
N PRO A 40 8.34 2.59 -9.86
CA PRO A 40 8.94 1.47 -9.16
C PRO A 40 9.61 1.88 -7.85
N GLU A 41 9.77 0.89 -6.97
CA GLU A 41 10.40 1.06 -5.67
C GLU A 41 11.53 0.04 -5.56
N GLN A 42 12.75 0.51 -5.24
CA GLN A 42 13.93 -0.34 -5.20
C GLN A 42 13.76 -1.52 -4.25
N THR A 43 13.18 -1.30 -3.08
CA THR A 43 12.96 -2.38 -2.11
C THR A 43 12.06 -3.48 -2.65
N TYR A 44 11.15 -3.15 -3.54
CA TYR A 44 10.26 -4.12 -4.18
C TYR A 44 10.99 -4.90 -5.27
N GLU A 45 11.91 -4.25 -5.97
CA GLU A 45 12.73 -4.95 -6.98
C GLU A 45 13.63 -6.01 -6.33
N GLU A 46 13.93 -5.84 -5.06
CA GLU A 46 14.81 -6.72 -4.28
C GLU A 46 14.04 -7.70 -3.39
N ILE A 47 12.84 -8.10 -3.78
CA ILE A 47 12.05 -9.06 -2.99
C ILE A 47 12.85 -10.32 -2.71
N LYS A 48 12.75 -10.83 -1.46
CA LYS A 48 13.43 -12.03 -0.97
C LYS A 48 12.42 -13.10 -0.57
N ASP A 49 12.90 -14.31 -0.36
CA ASP A 49 12.10 -15.45 0.13
C ASP A 49 10.86 -15.69 -0.74
N GLY A 50 10.98 -15.43 -2.04
CA GLY A 50 9.90 -15.57 -2.99
C GLY A 50 10.13 -14.66 -4.19
N SER A 51 9.10 -14.46 -4.98
CA SER A 51 9.18 -13.61 -6.17
C SER A 51 7.80 -13.13 -6.58
N TRP A 52 7.77 -11.96 -7.25
CA TRP A 52 6.54 -11.50 -7.88
C TRP A 52 6.13 -12.44 -9.00
N LEU A 53 4.82 -12.61 -9.20
CA LEU A 53 4.32 -13.42 -10.31
C LEU A 53 4.59 -12.73 -11.65
N LYS A 54 4.50 -11.41 -11.67
CA LYS A 54 4.72 -10.60 -12.88
C LYS A 54 5.88 -9.62 -12.67
N PRO A 55 7.14 -10.14 -12.53
CA PRO A 55 8.26 -9.29 -12.13
C PRO A 55 8.65 -8.23 -13.16
N ASN A 56 8.36 -8.45 -14.44
CA ASN A 56 8.80 -7.58 -15.52
C ASN A 56 7.69 -6.70 -16.09
N GLU A 57 6.52 -6.69 -15.47
CA GLU A 57 5.41 -5.83 -15.89
C GLU A 57 5.32 -4.59 -14.99
N PRO A 58 4.79 -3.48 -15.53
CA PRO A 58 4.54 -2.29 -14.70
C PRO A 58 3.61 -2.61 -13.55
N TYR A 59 3.82 -1.95 -12.43
CA TYR A 59 3.02 -2.13 -11.23
C TYR A 59 2.82 -0.80 -10.50
N ALA A 60 1.78 -0.74 -9.69
CA ALA A 60 1.55 0.36 -8.77
C ALA A 60 1.63 -0.17 -7.34
N ILE A 61 1.99 0.70 -6.42
CA ILE A 61 2.14 0.35 -5.01
C ILE A 61 1.15 1.16 -4.18
N ILE A 62 0.42 0.48 -3.30
CA ILE A 62 -0.44 1.13 -2.32
C ILE A 62 0.35 1.25 -1.02
N HIS A 63 0.56 2.48 -0.57
CA HIS A 63 1.37 2.80 0.60
C HIS A 63 0.59 3.66 1.59
N ARG A 64 1.07 3.65 2.82
CA ARG A 64 0.73 4.67 3.82
C ARG A 64 -0.76 4.84 4.02
N LEU A 65 -1.45 3.71 4.12
CA LEU A 65 -2.86 3.69 4.47
C LEU A 65 -3.06 4.13 5.91
N ALA A 66 -3.90 5.11 6.12
CA ALA A 66 -4.27 5.56 7.46
C ALA A 66 -5.75 5.93 7.46
N VAL A 67 -6.43 5.53 8.53
CA VAL A 67 -7.84 5.84 8.76
C VAL A 67 -7.94 6.46 10.16
N LEU A 68 -8.79 7.47 10.33
CA LEU A 68 -9.01 8.08 11.64
C LEU A 68 -9.36 6.98 12.66
N PRO A 69 -8.77 7.00 13.87
CA PRO A 69 -9.09 5.99 14.89
C PRO A 69 -10.58 5.88 15.21
N SER A 70 -11.31 7.01 15.19
CA SER A 70 -12.76 7.02 15.42
C SER A 70 -13.56 6.32 14.32
N LYS A 71 -12.92 6.01 13.18
CA LYS A 71 -13.55 5.35 12.03
C LYS A 71 -13.04 3.92 11.85
N ASN A 72 -12.22 3.41 12.76
CA ASN A 72 -11.75 2.04 12.71
C ASN A 72 -12.91 1.04 12.82
N GLY A 73 -12.79 -0.08 12.12
CA GLY A 73 -13.80 -1.13 12.15
C GLY A 73 -15.01 -0.88 11.26
N GLN A 74 -15.04 0.21 10.50
CA GLN A 74 -16.15 0.55 9.61
C GLN A 74 -15.87 0.23 8.14
N GLY A 75 -14.77 -0.47 7.84
CA GLY A 75 -14.44 -0.89 6.49
C GLY A 75 -13.82 0.19 5.61
N PHE A 76 -13.45 1.34 6.15
CA PHE A 76 -12.88 2.43 5.36
C PHE A 76 -11.52 2.08 4.75
N GLY A 77 -10.69 1.30 5.44
CA GLY A 77 -9.41 0.87 4.88
C GLY A 77 -9.60 0.02 3.62
N LYS A 78 -10.50 -0.93 3.67
CA LYS A 78 -10.84 -1.77 2.52
C LYS A 78 -11.46 -0.94 1.40
N TYR A 79 -12.31 0.01 1.74
CA TYR A 79 -12.92 0.92 0.77
C TYR A 79 -11.86 1.73 0.04
N ILE A 80 -10.88 2.29 0.76
CA ILE A 80 -9.77 3.03 0.15
C ILE A 80 -8.98 2.13 -0.79
N PHE A 81 -8.59 0.93 -0.34
CA PHE A 81 -7.85 -0.03 -1.16
C PHE A 81 -8.57 -0.32 -2.47
N SER A 82 -9.86 -0.68 -2.38
CA SER A 82 -10.60 -1.05 -3.57
C SER A 82 -10.78 0.12 -4.54
N ASN A 83 -10.96 1.33 -4.03
CA ASN A 83 -11.05 2.52 -4.88
C ASN A 83 -9.72 2.85 -5.56
N LEU A 84 -8.58 2.68 -4.86
CA LEU A 84 -7.28 2.91 -5.48
C LEU A 84 -6.98 1.89 -6.57
N LEU A 85 -7.44 0.65 -6.42
CA LEU A 85 -7.35 -0.33 -7.50
C LEU A 85 -8.12 0.13 -8.73
N THR A 86 -9.32 0.67 -8.54
CA THR A 86 -10.12 1.20 -9.63
C THR A 86 -9.40 2.38 -10.31
N VAL A 87 -8.88 3.32 -9.52
CA VAL A 87 -8.12 4.45 -10.04
C VAL A 87 -6.93 3.98 -10.89
N GLY A 88 -6.13 3.06 -10.35
CA GLY A 88 -4.99 2.51 -11.06
C GLY A 88 -5.40 1.76 -12.33
N TYR A 89 -6.43 0.96 -12.25
CA TYR A 89 -6.95 0.21 -13.39
C TYR A 89 -7.38 1.14 -14.52
N LEU A 90 -8.07 2.23 -14.21
CA LEU A 90 -8.48 3.23 -15.20
C LEU A 90 -7.29 3.95 -15.83
N GLN A 91 -6.13 3.94 -15.17
CA GLN A 91 -4.89 4.50 -15.70
C GLN A 91 -4.04 3.45 -16.43
N GLY A 92 -4.57 2.24 -16.61
CA GLY A 92 -3.88 1.18 -17.35
C GLY A 92 -3.07 0.23 -16.48
N VAL A 93 -3.07 0.38 -15.16
CA VAL A 93 -2.32 -0.51 -14.26
C VAL A 93 -3.08 -1.82 -14.11
N ARG A 94 -2.35 -2.94 -14.16
CA ARG A 94 -2.91 -4.28 -14.01
C ARG A 94 -2.29 -5.06 -12.85
N ASN A 95 -1.14 -4.60 -12.35
CA ASN A 95 -0.43 -5.26 -11.26
C ASN A 95 -0.28 -4.29 -10.10
N PHE A 96 -0.68 -4.72 -8.92
CA PHE A 96 -0.65 -3.90 -7.72
C PHE A 96 0.11 -4.63 -6.64
N ARG A 97 0.87 -3.89 -5.85
CA ARG A 97 1.67 -4.43 -4.78
C ARG A 97 1.50 -3.59 -3.53
N TYR A 98 1.70 -4.19 -2.38
CA TYR A 98 1.89 -3.47 -1.13
C TYR A 98 2.74 -4.32 -0.20
N ASP A 99 3.31 -3.69 0.80
CA ASP A 99 4.00 -4.38 1.87
C ASP A 99 3.43 -3.96 3.21
N THR A 100 3.52 -4.83 4.19
CA THR A 100 3.12 -4.50 5.55
C THR A 100 3.88 -5.36 6.55
N HIS A 101 4.05 -4.82 7.75
CA HIS A 101 4.68 -5.52 8.85
C HIS A 101 3.82 -6.73 9.25
N TYR A 102 4.46 -7.82 9.64
CA TYR A 102 3.74 -9.06 10.00
C TYR A 102 2.78 -8.89 11.20
N LYS A 103 2.98 -7.86 12.02
CA LYS A 103 2.08 -7.54 13.12
C LYS A 103 0.84 -6.75 12.70
N ASN A 104 0.83 -6.22 11.51
CA ASN A 104 -0.27 -5.40 11.02
C ASN A 104 -1.37 -6.29 10.43
N ILE A 105 -2.08 -7.00 11.29
CA ILE A 105 -3.11 -7.95 10.90
C ILE A 105 -4.25 -7.28 10.11
N PRO A 106 -4.74 -6.09 10.50
CA PRO A 106 -5.84 -5.46 9.76
C PRO A 106 -5.52 -5.23 8.27
N VAL A 107 -4.33 -4.76 7.95
CA VAL A 107 -3.95 -4.48 6.55
C VAL A 107 -3.76 -5.80 5.79
N GLN A 108 -3.19 -6.82 6.42
CA GLN A 108 -3.09 -8.15 5.80
C GLN A 108 -4.48 -8.68 5.43
N LYS A 109 -5.43 -8.55 6.33
CA LYS A 109 -6.80 -9.01 6.12
C LYS A 109 -7.47 -8.26 4.98
N ILE A 110 -7.31 -6.93 4.93
CA ILE A 110 -7.85 -6.10 3.85
C ILE A 110 -7.35 -6.61 2.49
N GLY A 111 -6.04 -6.77 2.35
CA GLY A 111 -5.46 -7.22 1.09
C GLY A 111 -5.91 -8.61 0.70
N GLN A 112 -5.93 -9.55 1.65
CA GLN A 112 -6.35 -10.92 1.41
C GLN A 112 -7.82 -10.99 0.97
N GLU A 113 -8.69 -10.22 1.60
CA GLU A 113 -10.11 -10.20 1.22
C GLU A 113 -10.33 -9.65 -0.18
N ILE A 114 -9.49 -8.74 -0.64
CA ILE A 114 -9.56 -8.19 -1.99
C ILE A 114 -8.98 -9.16 -3.02
N GLY A 115 -8.04 -10.00 -2.62
CA GLY A 115 -7.43 -10.98 -3.51
C GLY A 115 -5.92 -10.89 -3.66
N PHE A 116 -5.25 -10.04 -2.86
CA PHE A 116 -3.80 -9.98 -2.83
C PHE A 116 -3.23 -11.28 -2.27
N ILE A 117 -2.11 -11.71 -2.81
CA ILE A 117 -1.42 -12.94 -2.42
C ILE A 117 -0.02 -12.57 -1.95
N LYS A 118 0.40 -13.15 -0.82
CA LYS A 118 1.76 -12.98 -0.32
C LYS A 118 2.75 -13.60 -1.31
N ARG A 119 3.76 -12.82 -1.71
CA ARG A 119 4.77 -13.29 -2.67
C ARG A 119 6.17 -13.43 -2.08
N GLY A 120 6.48 -12.74 -1.00
CA GLY A 120 7.81 -12.81 -0.40
C GLY A 120 8.00 -11.80 0.68
N THR A 121 9.27 -11.45 0.92
CA THR A 121 9.70 -10.53 1.98
C THR A 121 10.29 -9.27 1.36
N ILE A 122 9.91 -8.13 1.93
CA ILE A 122 10.43 -6.81 1.56
C ILE A 122 11.20 -6.26 2.77
N TYR A 123 12.44 -5.84 2.55
CA TYR A 123 13.24 -5.18 3.59
C TYR A 123 13.23 -3.68 3.30
N ILE A 124 12.60 -2.89 4.19
CA ILE A 124 12.29 -1.50 3.90
C ILE A 124 13.43 -0.52 4.21
N ASP A 125 14.32 -0.88 5.11
CA ASP A 125 15.55 -0.12 5.40
C ASP A 125 16.50 -0.97 6.25
N ASP A 126 17.58 -0.36 6.78
CA ASP A 126 18.58 -1.05 7.59
C ASP A 126 18.26 -1.08 9.07
N LYS A 127 17.05 -0.70 9.46
CA LYS A 127 16.67 -0.66 10.87
C LYS A 127 16.26 -2.04 11.39
N ILE A 128 16.24 -2.16 12.70
CA ILE A 128 15.69 -3.33 13.36
C ILE A 128 14.21 -3.41 12.98
N ASP A 129 13.73 -4.64 12.72
CA ASP A 129 12.34 -4.89 12.40
C ASP A 129 11.89 -4.31 11.04
N ASN A 130 12.81 -4.30 10.09
CA ASN A 130 12.57 -3.82 8.73
C ASN A 130 11.93 -4.87 7.80
N LYS A 131 11.64 -6.06 8.33
CA LYS A 131 11.15 -7.19 7.54
C LYS A 131 9.63 -7.09 7.36
N HIS A 132 9.19 -6.89 6.14
CA HIS A 132 7.79 -6.81 5.79
C HIS A 132 7.40 -7.94 4.85
N MET A 133 6.11 -8.23 4.80
CA MET A 133 5.54 -9.15 3.83
C MET A 133 5.15 -8.39 2.58
N GLY A 134 5.52 -8.91 1.41
CA GLY A 134 5.13 -8.34 0.12
C GLY A 134 3.94 -9.08 -0.47
N PHE A 135 2.96 -8.32 -0.93
CA PHE A 135 1.71 -8.85 -1.50
C PHE A 135 1.50 -8.33 -2.91
N GLU A 136 0.86 -9.14 -3.73
CA GLU A 136 0.61 -8.79 -5.13
C GLU A 136 -0.80 -9.16 -5.55
N LEU A 137 -1.41 -8.29 -6.36
CA LEU A 137 -2.66 -8.56 -7.06
C LEU A 137 -2.42 -8.36 -8.55
N ASN A 138 -2.74 -9.37 -9.35
CA ASN A 138 -2.60 -9.33 -10.80
C ASN A 138 -3.99 -9.36 -11.44
N LEU A 139 -4.33 -8.31 -12.17
CA LEU A 139 -5.60 -8.20 -12.89
C LEU A 139 -5.39 -8.47 -14.38
N LYS A 140 -6.48 -8.71 -15.07
CA LYS A 140 -6.46 -8.95 -16.53
C LYS A 140 -6.72 -7.69 -17.31
#